data_9aeefebe27f88b9f5b664c9a97184c99
#
_entry.id   9aeefebe27f88b9f5b664c9a97184c99
#
_cell.length_a   1.000
_cell.length_b   1.000
_cell.length_c   1.000
_cell.angle_alpha   90.00
_cell.angle_beta   90.00
_cell.angle_gamma   90.00
#
_symmetry.space_group_name_H-M   'P 1'
#
loop_
_entity.id
_entity.type
_entity.pdbx_description
1 polymer ?
#
loop_
_entity_poly.entity_id
_entity_poly.type
_entity_poly.pdbx_seq_one_letter_code
_entity_poly.pdbx_strand_id
1 'polypeptide(L)'
;MPQAFFIFKREFRTYFVSPIAYIVISIFLLVTGWFFFSTFFLYSQASLRNFFSLLPIIFAFVVPAVTMRLFSEEFNVGSYETLLTMPVTFLDVVLGKFLASVAFIAAMLIPTLAYPITIGLLGQLDWGPVIGGYTGAILLSAAFSAIGLLSSSMTRNQIIAFITGMAICFCLVMIDKMLFFLPRFSLVFFQYLGAGHHFQNISKGIIDSRDILYFLSISFIGLYGTHLVLQEKN
;
A
#
# COMPACT_ATOMS: atom_id res chain seq x y z
N MET A 1 10.32 19.97 -8.57
CA MET A 1 10.62 18.53 -8.82
C MET A 1 11.99 18.03 -8.35
N PRO A 2 13.14 18.72 -8.48
CA PRO A 2 14.39 18.22 -7.91
C PRO A 2 14.33 18.06 -6.38
N GLN A 3 13.58 18.91 -5.69
CA GLN A 3 13.47 18.89 -4.23
C GLN A 3 12.69 17.68 -3.72
N ALA A 4 11.58 17.29 -4.36
CA ALA A 4 10.84 16.07 -4.02
C ALA A 4 11.72 14.81 -4.13
N PHE A 5 12.63 14.75 -5.12
CA PHE A 5 13.55 13.63 -5.28
C PHE A 5 14.61 13.56 -4.16
N PHE A 6 15.09 14.70 -3.65
CA PHE A 6 15.99 14.70 -2.50
C PHE A 6 15.29 14.20 -1.23
N ILE A 7 14.03 14.62 -1.01
CA ILE A 7 13.21 14.14 0.11
C ILE A 7 12.97 12.64 -0.02
N PHE A 8 12.56 12.19 -1.22
CA PHE A 8 12.41 10.77 -1.52
C PHE A 8 13.65 9.96 -1.15
N LYS A 9 14.83 10.36 -1.63
CA LYS A 9 16.09 9.65 -1.39
C LYS A 9 16.43 9.60 0.11
N ARG A 10 16.21 10.70 0.82
CA ARG A 10 16.42 10.77 2.27
C ARG A 10 15.50 9.81 3.01
N GLU A 11 14.18 9.88 2.76
CA GLU A 11 13.17 9.05 3.41
C GLU A 11 13.39 7.56 3.09
N PHE A 12 13.62 7.24 1.82
CA PHE A 12 13.87 5.87 1.40
C PHE A 12 15.10 5.27 2.09
N ARG A 13 16.19 6.03 2.18
CA ARG A 13 17.38 5.60 2.93
C ARG A 13 17.08 5.42 4.43
N THR A 14 16.27 6.29 5.02
CA THR A 14 15.90 6.23 6.44
C THR A 14 15.17 4.93 6.76
N TYR A 15 14.33 4.42 5.87
CA TYR A 15 13.71 3.11 6.05
C TYR A 15 14.74 2.00 6.24
N PHE A 16 15.74 1.92 5.38
CA PHE A 16 16.74 0.85 5.41
C PHE A 16 17.84 1.03 6.47
N VAL A 17 18.02 2.21 6.99
CA VAL A 17 18.90 2.44 8.17
C VAL A 17 18.21 1.98 9.46
N SER A 18 16.89 2.00 9.50
CA SER A 18 16.10 1.58 10.67
C SER A 18 15.95 0.05 10.72
N PRO A 19 16.18 -0.59 11.90
CA PRO A 19 15.90 -2.02 12.09
C PRO A 19 14.43 -2.41 11.83
N ILE A 20 13.51 -1.45 11.98
CA ILE A 20 12.06 -1.65 11.81
C ILE A 20 11.72 -2.12 10.39
N ALA A 21 12.40 -1.59 9.37
CA ALA A 21 12.18 -2.01 8.00
C ALA A 21 12.43 -3.50 7.79
N TYR A 22 13.54 -4.00 8.34
CA TYR A 22 13.88 -5.43 8.24
C TYR A 22 12.89 -6.31 8.97
N ILE A 23 12.40 -5.86 10.13
CA ILE A 23 11.35 -6.57 10.89
C ILE A 23 10.06 -6.65 10.08
N VAL A 24 9.61 -5.52 9.49
CA VAL A 24 8.40 -5.48 8.66
C VAL A 24 8.53 -6.38 7.44
N ILE A 25 9.66 -6.32 6.72
CA ILE A 25 9.93 -7.18 5.56
C ILE A 25 9.94 -8.66 5.98
N SER A 26 10.61 -9.00 7.08
CA SER A 26 10.69 -10.38 7.57
C SER A 26 9.32 -10.94 7.96
N ILE A 27 8.51 -10.17 8.69
CA ILE A 27 7.15 -10.59 9.06
C ILE A 27 6.28 -10.75 7.81
N PHE A 28 6.37 -9.80 6.88
CA PHE A 28 5.64 -9.89 5.62
C PHE A 28 6.00 -11.16 4.84
N LEU A 29 7.30 -11.45 4.69
CA LEU A 29 7.77 -12.63 3.98
C LEU A 29 7.42 -13.93 4.71
N LEU A 30 7.47 -13.96 6.04
CA LEU A 30 7.04 -15.12 6.82
C LEU A 30 5.55 -15.40 6.62
N VAL A 31 4.70 -14.39 6.74
CA VAL A 31 3.25 -14.55 6.57
C VAL A 31 2.91 -14.96 5.15
N THR A 32 3.41 -14.22 4.16
CA THR A 32 3.12 -14.51 2.74
C THR A 32 3.71 -15.83 2.29
N GLY A 33 4.93 -16.17 2.75
CA GLY A 33 5.58 -17.43 2.47
C GLY A 33 4.82 -18.61 3.07
N TRP A 34 4.39 -18.51 4.33
CA TRP A 34 3.60 -19.54 4.97
C TRP A 34 2.32 -19.85 4.19
N PHE A 35 1.55 -18.83 3.85
CA PHE A 35 0.30 -19.01 3.08
C PHE A 35 0.57 -19.52 1.67
N PHE A 36 1.63 -19.05 1.02
CA PHE A 36 2.01 -19.50 -0.31
C PHE A 36 2.38 -21.00 -0.31
N PHE A 37 3.33 -21.41 0.52
CA PHE A 37 3.81 -22.79 0.56
C PHE A 37 2.75 -23.76 1.07
N SER A 38 1.98 -23.39 2.10
CA SER A 38 0.89 -24.23 2.61
C SER A 38 -0.15 -24.52 1.51
N THR A 39 -0.54 -23.51 0.73
CA THR A 39 -1.53 -23.66 -0.35
C THR A 39 -0.96 -24.42 -1.54
N PHE A 40 0.30 -24.16 -1.89
CA PHE A 40 0.98 -24.81 -3.00
C PHE A 40 1.08 -26.34 -2.78
N PHE A 41 1.49 -26.76 -1.61
CA PHE A 41 1.62 -28.20 -1.30
C PHE A 41 0.28 -28.91 -1.08
N LEU A 42 -0.75 -28.21 -0.57
CA LEU A 42 -2.06 -28.81 -0.32
C LEU A 42 -2.88 -28.99 -1.61
N TYR A 43 -2.84 -28.01 -2.51
CA TYR A 43 -3.71 -28.04 -3.71
C TYR A 43 -2.97 -28.48 -4.97
N SER A 44 -1.64 -28.60 -4.94
CA SER A 44 -0.80 -28.99 -6.08
C SER A 44 -1.10 -28.18 -7.37
N GLN A 45 -1.51 -26.93 -7.22
CA GLN A 45 -1.84 -26.03 -8.33
C GLN A 45 -0.73 -25.00 -8.54
N ALA A 46 -0.23 -24.91 -9.78
CA ALA A 46 0.76 -23.93 -10.21
C ALA A 46 0.13 -22.54 -10.38
N SER A 47 -0.38 -21.94 -9.27
CA SER A 47 -1.09 -20.67 -9.31
C SER A 47 -0.75 -19.78 -8.13
N LEU A 48 -0.50 -18.48 -8.42
CA LEU A 48 -0.30 -17.42 -7.41
C LEU A 48 -1.62 -16.74 -6.97
N ARG A 49 -2.76 -17.22 -7.45
CA ARG A 49 -4.06 -16.59 -7.17
C ARG A 49 -4.33 -16.44 -5.67
N ASN A 50 -4.02 -17.47 -4.88
CA ASN A 50 -4.22 -17.44 -3.43
C ASN A 50 -3.27 -16.44 -2.73
N PHE A 51 -2.03 -16.34 -3.19
CA PHE A 51 -1.09 -15.32 -2.72
C PHE A 51 -1.63 -13.91 -2.98
N PHE A 52 -2.03 -13.60 -4.21
CA PHE A 52 -2.59 -12.29 -4.54
C PHE A 52 -3.90 -12.01 -3.80
N SER A 53 -4.76 -13.00 -3.57
CA SER A 53 -6.02 -12.79 -2.84
C SER A 53 -5.84 -12.34 -1.38
N LEU A 54 -4.67 -12.63 -0.77
CA LEU A 54 -4.32 -12.24 0.59
C LEU A 54 -3.68 -10.85 0.68
N LEU A 55 -3.04 -10.38 -0.40
CA LEU A 55 -2.31 -9.11 -0.39
C LEU A 55 -3.15 -7.91 0.07
N PRO A 56 -4.41 -7.71 -0.35
CA PRO A 56 -5.19 -6.56 0.09
C PRO A 56 -5.35 -6.50 1.61
N ILE A 57 -5.59 -7.66 2.25
CA ILE A 57 -5.72 -7.74 3.71
C ILE A 57 -4.38 -7.45 4.39
N ILE A 58 -3.30 -8.06 3.91
CA ILE A 58 -1.96 -7.86 4.49
C ILE A 58 -1.53 -6.39 4.32
N PHE A 59 -1.77 -5.79 3.16
CA PHE A 59 -1.43 -4.40 2.90
C PHE A 59 -2.27 -3.42 3.73
N ALA A 60 -3.51 -3.75 4.07
CA ALA A 60 -4.33 -2.94 4.97
C ALA A 60 -3.69 -2.77 6.37
N PHE A 61 -2.81 -3.69 6.79
CA PHE A 61 -2.03 -3.58 8.02
C PHE A 61 -0.61 -3.04 7.78
N VAL A 62 0.11 -3.62 6.81
CA VAL A 62 1.53 -3.33 6.60
C VAL A 62 1.75 -1.90 6.09
N VAL A 63 0.92 -1.42 5.15
CA VAL A 63 1.11 -0.10 4.55
C VAL A 63 0.89 1.02 5.58
N PRO A 64 -0.21 1.04 6.38
CA PRO A 64 -0.35 2.01 7.46
C PRO A 64 0.76 1.92 8.51
N ALA A 65 1.28 0.72 8.83
CA ALA A 65 2.40 0.57 9.76
C ALA A 65 3.70 1.20 9.24
N VAL A 66 3.93 1.17 7.93
CA VAL A 66 5.09 1.79 7.29
C VAL A 66 4.93 3.31 7.21
N THR A 67 3.72 3.80 6.94
CA THR A 67 3.45 5.23 6.70
C THR A 67 3.11 6.03 7.96
N MET A 68 2.71 5.37 9.06
CA MET A 68 2.25 6.02 10.29
C MET A 68 3.23 7.07 10.85
N ARG A 69 4.54 6.85 10.68
CA ARG A 69 5.60 7.68 11.25
C ARG A 69 6.04 8.85 10.35
N LEU A 70 5.63 8.87 9.07
CA LEU A 70 6.15 9.82 8.10
C LEU A 70 5.89 11.31 8.45
N PHE A 71 4.76 11.61 9.04
CA PHE A 71 4.44 12.95 9.54
C PHE A 71 4.25 12.99 11.06
N SER A 72 3.61 11.97 11.64
CA SER A 72 3.30 11.98 13.09
C SER A 72 4.56 12.02 13.96
N GLU A 73 5.66 11.38 13.54
CA GLU A 73 6.95 11.44 14.23
C GLU A 73 7.58 12.83 14.12
N GLU A 74 7.56 13.44 12.94
CA GLU A 74 8.07 14.79 12.72
C GLU A 74 7.32 15.84 13.55
N PHE A 75 5.99 15.70 13.65
CA PHE A 75 5.17 16.57 14.50
C PHE A 75 5.41 16.34 16.00
N ASN A 76 5.68 15.10 16.41
CA ASN A 76 5.93 14.78 17.80
C ASN A 76 7.29 15.30 18.28
N VAL A 77 8.32 15.22 17.43
CA VAL A 77 9.70 15.65 17.73
C VAL A 77 9.91 17.15 17.44
N GLY A 78 8.97 17.81 16.74
CA GLY A 78 9.10 19.21 16.32
C GLY A 78 10.02 19.45 15.11
N SER A 79 10.49 18.38 14.45
CA SER A 79 11.37 18.49 13.28
C SER A 79 10.66 19.01 12.03
N TYR A 80 9.33 19.03 12.03
CA TYR A 80 8.53 19.61 10.96
C TYR A 80 8.76 21.12 10.81
N GLU A 81 8.95 21.87 11.92
CA GLU A 81 9.24 23.30 11.89
C GLU A 81 10.57 23.57 11.18
N THR A 82 11.58 22.72 11.38
CA THR A 82 12.87 22.82 10.69
C THR A 82 12.71 22.55 9.18
N LEU A 83 11.79 21.67 8.80
CA LEU A 83 11.52 21.37 7.40
C LEU A 83 10.85 22.57 6.69
N LEU A 84 10.05 23.36 7.40
CA LEU A 84 9.42 24.57 6.88
C LEU A 84 10.44 25.73 6.63
N THR A 85 11.60 25.72 7.29
CA THR A 85 12.65 26.73 7.03
C THR A 85 13.45 26.45 5.76
N MET A 86 13.31 25.26 5.17
CA MET A 86 13.95 24.93 3.91
C MET A 86 13.13 25.47 2.70
N PRO A 87 13.77 25.80 1.58
CA PRO A 87 13.09 26.28 0.37
C PRO A 87 12.40 25.13 -0.38
N VAL A 88 11.47 24.43 0.28
CA VAL A 88 10.71 23.30 -0.24
C VAL A 88 9.22 23.60 -0.20
N THR A 89 8.46 23.14 -1.20
CA THR A 89 7.00 23.28 -1.20
C THR A 89 6.36 22.11 -0.42
N PHE A 90 5.17 22.33 0.13
CA PHE A 90 4.41 21.24 0.77
C PHE A 90 4.16 20.06 -0.17
N LEU A 91 3.94 20.36 -1.47
CA LEU A 91 3.77 19.32 -2.49
C LEU A 91 5.05 18.48 -2.66
N ASP A 92 6.25 19.08 -2.63
CA ASP A 92 7.50 18.36 -2.73
C ASP A 92 7.68 17.41 -1.55
N VAL A 93 7.27 17.85 -0.34
CA VAL A 93 7.35 17.01 0.88
C VAL A 93 6.38 15.84 0.79
N VAL A 94 5.12 16.10 0.46
CA VAL A 94 4.08 15.06 0.36
C VAL A 94 4.45 14.04 -0.71
N LEU A 95 4.84 14.48 -1.92
CA LEU A 95 5.23 13.61 -3.01
C LEU A 95 6.51 12.81 -2.71
N GLY A 96 7.50 13.46 -2.08
CA GLY A 96 8.74 12.78 -1.69
C GLY A 96 8.50 11.64 -0.71
N LYS A 97 7.70 11.88 0.35
CA LYS A 97 7.34 10.87 1.35
C LYS A 97 6.44 9.77 0.76
N PHE A 98 5.50 10.13 -0.10
CA PHE A 98 4.64 9.20 -0.81
C PHE A 98 5.45 8.24 -1.67
N LEU A 99 6.31 8.76 -2.53
CA LEU A 99 7.16 7.94 -3.40
C LEU A 99 8.09 7.03 -2.59
N ALA A 100 8.62 7.52 -1.44
CA ALA A 100 9.46 6.72 -0.57
C ALA A 100 8.70 5.52 0.03
N SER A 101 7.45 5.71 0.46
CA SER A 101 6.63 4.63 0.99
C SER A 101 6.26 3.60 -0.08
N VAL A 102 5.86 4.04 -1.27
CA VAL A 102 5.56 3.15 -2.40
C VAL A 102 6.81 2.36 -2.84
N ALA A 103 7.95 3.04 -2.95
CA ALA A 103 9.22 2.39 -3.30
C ALA A 103 9.67 1.38 -2.24
N PHE A 104 9.44 1.66 -0.94
CA PHE A 104 9.72 0.71 0.12
C PHE A 104 8.86 -0.56 0.00
N ILE A 105 7.56 -0.41 -0.27
CA ILE A 105 6.67 -1.56 -0.47
C ILE A 105 7.03 -2.32 -1.75
N ALA A 106 7.40 -1.62 -2.82
CA ALA A 106 7.91 -2.27 -4.02
C ALA A 106 9.19 -3.08 -3.72
N ALA A 107 10.11 -2.53 -2.93
CA ALA A 107 11.30 -3.25 -2.48
C ALA A 107 10.97 -4.47 -1.61
N MET A 108 9.94 -4.37 -0.75
CA MET A 108 9.42 -5.49 0.06
C MET A 108 8.81 -6.60 -0.82
N LEU A 109 8.26 -6.27 -1.98
CA LEU A 109 7.72 -7.25 -2.93
C LEU A 109 8.81 -7.97 -3.74
N ILE A 110 10.03 -7.42 -3.88
CA ILE A 110 11.10 -8.03 -4.69
C ILE A 110 11.40 -9.48 -4.25
N PRO A 111 11.61 -9.81 -2.97
CA PRO A 111 11.87 -11.18 -2.56
C PRO A 111 10.74 -12.16 -2.91
N THR A 112 9.48 -11.70 -2.97
CA THR A 112 8.35 -12.55 -3.34
C THR A 112 8.36 -12.97 -4.81
N LEU A 113 9.18 -12.34 -5.67
CA LEU A 113 9.41 -12.78 -7.04
C LEU A 113 10.03 -14.19 -7.12
N ALA A 114 10.60 -14.69 -6.03
CA ALA A 114 11.01 -16.08 -5.94
C ALA A 114 9.83 -17.05 -6.09
N TYR A 115 8.62 -16.66 -5.69
CA TYR A 115 7.43 -17.53 -5.77
C TYR A 115 7.03 -17.87 -7.22
N PRO A 116 6.82 -16.90 -8.13
CA PRO A 116 6.54 -17.23 -9.52
C PRO A 116 7.70 -17.95 -10.20
N ILE A 117 8.95 -17.66 -9.84
CA ILE A 117 10.12 -18.36 -10.38
C ILE A 117 10.08 -19.84 -9.98
N THR A 118 9.83 -20.14 -8.71
CA THR A 118 9.75 -21.53 -8.23
C THR A 118 8.60 -22.31 -8.87
N ILE A 119 7.43 -21.68 -9.04
CA ILE A 119 6.31 -22.33 -9.73
C ILE A 119 6.63 -22.54 -11.20
N GLY A 120 7.24 -21.56 -11.88
CA GLY A 120 7.60 -21.66 -13.30
C GLY A 120 8.63 -22.74 -13.59
N LEU A 121 9.47 -23.13 -12.62
CA LEU A 121 10.40 -24.23 -12.72
C LEU A 121 9.72 -25.61 -12.51
N LEU A 122 8.64 -25.64 -11.75
CA LEU A 122 7.94 -26.88 -11.36
C LEU A 122 6.73 -27.19 -12.23
N GLY A 123 6.19 -26.18 -12.96
CA GLY A 123 4.97 -26.35 -13.76
C GLY A 123 4.74 -25.24 -14.77
N GLN A 124 3.61 -25.31 -15.50
CA GLN A 124 3.21 -24.28 -16.45
C GLN A 124 2.56 -23.11 -15.70
N LEU A 125 3.27 -21.99 -15.58
CA LEU A 125 2.77 -20.77 -14.94
C LEU A 125 2.18 -19.82 -16.00
N ASP A 126 0.98 -19.33 -15.73
CA ASP A 126 0.40 -18.25 -16.51
C ASP A 126 0.99 -16.89 -16.03
N TRP A 127 1.75 -16.24 -16.91
CA TRP A 127 2.43 -14.97 -16.61
C TRP A 127 1.49 -13.75 -16.58
N GLY A 128 0.32 -13.84 -17.24
CA GLY A 128 -0.65 -12.75 -17.25
C GLY A 128 -1.11 -12.34 -15.84
N PRO A 129 -1.65 -13.28 -15.05
CA PRO A 129 -1.99 -13.02 -13.65
C PRO A 129 -0.82 -12.62 -12.76
N VAL A 130 0.40 -13.08 -13.06
CA VAL A 130 1.59 -12.71 -12.29
C VAL A 130 1.90 -11.23 -12.47
N ILE A 131 2.04 -10.79 -13.71
CA ILE A 131 2.31 -9.38 -14.03
C ILE A 131 1.18 -8.49 -13.53
N GLY A 132 -0.08 -8.88 -13.79
CA GLY A 132 -1.26 -8.20 -13.28
C GLY A 132 -1.26 -8.10 -11.75
N GLY A 133 -0.96 -9.18 -11.05
CA GLY A 133 -0.94 -9.22 -9.59
C GLY A 133 0.11 -8.28 -8.98
N TYR A 134 1.34 -8.25 -9.50
CA TYR A 134 2.38 -7.34 -9.01
C TYR A 134 2.10 -5.87 -9.37
N THR A 135 1.62 -5.58 -10.58
CA THR A 135 1.22 -4.22 -10.95
C THR A 135 0.05 -3.73 -10.11
N GLY A 136 -0.95 -4.58 -9.88
CA GLY A 136 -2.06 -4.31 -8.97
C GLY A 136 -1.60 -4.07 -7.53
N ALA A 137 -0.61 -4.85 -7.05
CA ALA A 137 -0.04 -4.67 -5.71
C ALA A 137 0.65 -3.31 -5.55
N ILE A 138 1.36 -2.83 -6.57
CA ILE A 138 1.97 -1.49 -6.55
C ILE A 138 0.88 -0.40 -6.55
N LEU A 139 -0.17 -0.51 -7.37
CA LEU A 139 -1.27 0.44 -7.40
C LEU A 139 -2.04 0.47 -6.07
N LEU A 140 -2.34 -0.69 -5.50
CA LEU A 140 -2.98 -0.83 -4.20
C LEU A 140 -2.11 -0.21 -3.10
N SER A 141 -0.81 -0.48 -3.12
CA SER A 141 0.14 0.10 -2.16
C SER A 141 0.21 1.63 -2.25
N ALA A 142 0.12 2.18 -3.47
CA ALA A 142 0.07 3.62 -3.68
C ALA A 142 -1.19 4.23 -3.05
N ALA A 143 -2.37 3.64 -3.29
CA ALA A 143 -3.62 4.09 -2.70
C ALA A 143 -3.59 4.04 -1.17
N PHE A 144 -3.13 2.93 -0.59
CA PHE A 144 -3.04 2.77 0.86
C PHE A 144 -1.94 3.64 1.48
N SER A 145 -0.83 3.87 0.77
CA SER A 145 0.21 4.82 1.21
C SER A 145 -0.32 6.25 1.28
N ALA A 146 -1.14 6.68 0.32
CA ALA A 146 -1.76 7.99 0.36
C ALA A 146 -2.73 8.16 1.54
N ILE A 147 -3.54 7.12 1.85
CA ILE A 147 -4.41 7.09 3.02
C ILE A 147 -3.57 7.12 4.32
N GLY A 148 -2.50 6.34 4.39
CA GLY A 148 -1.62 6.31 5.56
C GLY A 148 -0.89 7.63 5.79
N LEU A 149 -0.45 8.33 4.72
CA LEU A 149 0.09 9.68 4.81
C LEU A 149 -0.93 10.68 5.36
N LEU A 150 -2.16 10.63 4.84
CA LEU A 150 -3.25 11.47 5.32
C LEU A 150 -3.48 11.24 6.83
N SER A 151 -3.61 9.99 7.25
CA SER A 151 -3.79 9.64 8.66
C SER A 151 -2.62 10.11 9.53
N SER A 152 -1.39 9.96 9.03
CA SER A 152 -0.18 10.41 9.72
C SER A 152 -0.08 11.93 9.82
N SER A 153 -0.59 12.68 8.84
CA SER A 153 -0.59 14.14 8.86
C SER A 153 -1.60 14.74 9.84
N MET A 154 -2.65 14.01 10.20
CA MET A 154 -3.72 14.50 11.08
C MET A 154 -3.35 14.46 12.56
N THR A 155 -2.42 13.61 12.99
CA THR A 155 -2.11 13.37 14.40
C THR A 155 -0.61 13.41 14.69
N ARG A 156 -0.24 13.75 15.94
CA ARG A 156 1.14 13.67 16.45
C ARG A 156 1.47 12.27 17.02
N ASN A 157 0.46 11.41 17.20
CA ASN A 157 0.66 10.10 17.79
C ASN A 157 0.68 9.03 16.68
N GLN A 158 1.80 8.31 16.56
CA GLN A 158 2.01 7.27 15.56
C GLN A 158 0.99 6.12 15.68
N ILE A 159 0.60 5.75 16.91
CA ILE A 159 -0.36 4.66 17.15
C ILE A 159 -1.76 5.07 16.65
N ILE A 160 -2.17 6.31 16.90
CA ILE A 160 -3.45 6.83 16.39
C ILE A 160 -3.42 6.89 14.86
N ALA A 161 -2.31 7.38 14.27
CA ALA A 161 -2.11 7.39 12.82
C ALA A 161 -2.23 5.99 12.21
N PHE A 162 -1.60 4.99 12.86
CA PHE A 162 -1.70 3.60 12.43
C PHE A 162 -3.13 3.07 12.48
N ILE A 163 -3.82 3.22 13.63
CA ILE A 163 -5.18 2.70 13.83
C ILE A 163 -6.15 3.34 12.83
N THR A 164 -6.09 4.66 12.64
CA THR A 164 -6.99 5.36 11.70
C THR A 164 -6.70 4.97 10.25
N GLY A 165 -5.42 4.94 9.83
CA GLY A 165 -5.05 4.50 8.49
C GLY A 165 -5.42 3.04 8.23
N MET A 166 -5.14 2.15 9.18
CA MET A 166 -5.51 0.74 9.10
C MET A 166 -7.03 0.57 9.02
N ALA A 167 -7.81 1.28 9.85
CA ALA A 167 -9.27 1.18 9.84
C ALA A 167 -9.85 1.58 8.47
N ILE A 168 -9.38 2.67 7.86
CA ILE A 168 -9.83 3.11 6.54
C ILE A 168 -9.45 2.08 5.46
N CYS A 169 -8.20 1.63 5.42
CA CYS A 169 -7.74 0.62 4.46
C CYS A 169 -8.49 -0.70 4.62
N PHE A 170 -8.68 -1.14 5.87
CA PHE A 170 -9.41 -2.36 6.17
C PHE A 170 -10.89 -2.27 5.78
N CYS A 171 -11.55 -1.14 6.02
CA CYS A 171 -12.91 -0.90 5.55
C CYS A 171 -13.01 -1.03 4.04
N LEU A 172 -12.10 -0.43 3.26
CA LEU A 172 -12.08 -0.52 1.81
C LEU A 172 -11.92 -1.96 1.29
N VAL A 173 -11.14 -2.79 2.01
CA VAL A 173 -10.97 -4.21 1.67
C VAL A 173 -12.18 -5.03 2.11
N MET A 174 -12.77 -4.72 3.26
CA MET A 174 -13.89 -5.50 3.82
C MET A 174 -15.22 -5.25 3.11
N ILE A 175 -15.39 -4.09 2.46
CA ILE A 175 -16.60 -3.80 1.68
C ILE A 175 -16.91 -4.95 0.71
N ASP A 176 -15.91 -5.50 0.02
CA ASP A 176 -16.11 -6.61 -0.92
C ASP A 176 -16.63 -7.89 -0.24
N LYS A 177 -16.18 -8.15 0.98
CA LYS A 177 -16.59 -9.34 1.75
C LYS A 177 -18.00 -9.18 2.31
N MET A 178 -18.43 -7.94 2.56
CA MET A 178 -19.75 -7.62 3.08
C MET A 178 -20.84 -7.58 2.00
N LEU A 179 -20.49 -7.58 0.71
CA LEU A 179 -21.45 -7.56 -0.39
C LEU A 179 -22.49 -8.68 -0.31
N PHE A 180 -22.11 -9.82 0.28
CA PHE A 180 -23.03 -10.95 0.46
C PHE A 180 -24.26 -10.62 1.33
N PHE A 181 -24.13 -9.65 2.25
CA PHE A 181 -25.21 -9.26 3.17
C PHE A 181 -26.05 -8.09 2.66
N LEU A 182 -25.69 -7.46 1.53
CA LEU A 182 -26.33 -6.24 1.03
C LEU A 182 -27.46 -6.55 0.03
N PRO A 183 -28.54 -5.73 0.03
CA PRO A 183 -29.62 -5.88 -0.94
C PRO A 183 -29.14 -5.54 -2.35
N ARG A 184 -29.77 -6.19 -3.35
CA ARG A 184 -29.36 -6.11 -4.77
C ARG A 184 -29.19 -4.70 -5.32
N PHE A 185 -29.98 -3.75 -4.86
CA PHE A 185 -29.95 -2.40 -5.42
C PHE A 185 -28.68 -1.63 -5.04
N SER A 186 -28.08 -1.91 -3.88
CA SER A 186 -26.88 -1.24 -3.39
C SER A 186 -25.57 -1.97 -3.77
N LEU A 187 -25.67 -3.22 -4.23
CA LEU A 187 -24.50 -4.07 -4.53
C LEU A 187 -23.53 -3.40 -5.51
N VAL A 188 -24.03 -2.83 -6.61
CA VAL A 188 -23.20 -2.22 -7.65
C VAL A 188 -22.38 -1.06 -7.08
N PHE A 189 -22.99 -0.21 -6.27
CA PHE A 189 -22.32 0.94 -5.67
C PHE A 189 -21.19 0.51 -4.72
N PHE A 190 -21.48 -0.41 -3.79
CA PHE A 190 -20.49 -0.89 -2.84
C PHE A 190 -19.40 -1.74 -3.51
N GLN A 191 -19.72 -2.48 -4.56
CA GLN A 191 -18.74 -3.23 -5.34
C GLN A 191 -17.69 -2.32 -5.99
N TYR A 192 -18.13 -1.17 -6.54
CA TYR A 192 -17.20 -0.16 -7.10
C TYR A 192 -16.41 0.60 -6.03
N LEU A 193 -16.82 0.58 -4.77
CA LEU A 193 -16.09 1.22 -3.68
C LEU A 193 -15.01 0.31 -3.08
N GLY A 194 -15.13 -1.00 -3.25
CA GLY A 194 -14.25 -2.01 -2.67
C GLY A 194 -12.89 -2.11 -3.37
N ALA A 195 -11.80 -1.87 -2.62
CA ALA A 195 -10.44 -1.97 -3.15
C ALA A 195 -10.06 -3.41 -3.55
N GLY A 196 -10.61 -4.41 -2.87
CA GLY A 196 -10.34 -5.81 -3.16
C GLY A 196 -10.92 -6.26 -4.50
N HIS A 197 -12.10 -5.76 -4.90
CA HIS A 197 -12.71 -6.07 -6.20
C HIS A 197 -11.81 -5.63 -7.36
N HIS A 198 -11.41 -4.36 -7.37
CA HIS A 198 -10.53 -3.79 -8.39
C HIS A 198 -9.17 -4.50 -8.43
N PHE A 199 -8.61 -4.80 -7.26
CA PHE A 199 -7.36 -5.55 -7.17
C PHE A 199 -7.49 -6.97 -7.74
N GLN A 200 -8.58 -7.68 -7.43
CA GLN A 200 -8.81 -9.04 -7.94
C GLN A 200 -8.96 -9.07 -9.47
N ASN A 201 -9.56 -8.06 -10.09
CA ASN A 201 -9.64 -7.96 -11.55
C ASN A 201 -8.24 -7.86 -12.16
N ILE A 202 -7.41 -6.93 -11.67
CA ILE A 202 -6.03 -6.75 -12.16
C ILE A 202 -5.21 -8.03 -11.91
N SER A 203 -5.36 -8.68 -10.76
CA SER A 203 -4.62 -9.89 -10.41
C SER A 203 -5.00 -11.12 -11.23
N LYS A 204 -6.13 -11.08 -11.94
CA LYS A 204 -6.51 -12.11 -12.96
C LYS A 204 -5.83 -11.87 -14.31
N GLY A 205 -5.06 -10.82 -14.47
CA GLY A 205 -4.45 -10.42 -15.73
C GLY A 205 -5.36 -9.56 -16.62
N ILE A 206 -6.52 -9.14 -16.12
CA ILE A 206 -7.44 -8.24 -16.83
C ILE A 206 -7.14 -6.82 -16.37
N ILE A 207 -6.45 -6.04 -17.21
CA ILE A 207 -6.14 -4.64 -16.91
C ILE A 207 -7.25 -3.77 -17.50
N ASP A 208 -8.21 -3.38 -16.66
CA ASP A 208 -9.23 -2.39 -17.02
C ASP A 208 -8.77 -0.99 -16.56
N SER A 209 -8.98 0.01 -17.42
CA SER A 209 -8.70 1.41 -17.08
C SER A 209 -9.48 1.90 -15.87
N ARG A 210 -10.67 1.34 -15.61
CA ARG A 210 -11.51 1.65 -14.45
C ARG A 210 -10.81 1.29 -13.13
N ASP A 211 -10.15 0.14 -13.08
CA ASP A 211 -9.45 -0.34 -11.90
C ASP A 211 -8.21 0.53 -11.60
N ILE A 212 -7.48 0.93 -12.66
CA ILE A 212 -6.34 1.85 -12.52
C ILE A 212 -6.81 3.23 -12.04
N LEU A 213 -7.85 3.79 -12.66
CA LEU A 213 -8.41 5.09 -12.29
C LEU A 213 -8.92 5.10 -10.84
N TYR A 214 -9.49 4.00 -10.36
CA TYR A 214 -9.91 3.86 -8.97
C TYR A 214 -8.73 4.06 -8.00
N PHE A 215 -7.62 3.33 -8.17
CA PHE A 215 -6.45 3.46 -7.30
C PHE A 215 -5.77 4.83 -7.41
N LEU A 216 -5.71 5.39 -8.62
CA LEU A 216 -5.19 6.74 -8.82
C LEU A 216 -6.08 7.80 -8.16
N SER A 217 -7.40 7.64 -8.20
CA SER A 217 -8.35 8.56 -7.55
C SER A 217 -8.19 8.55 -6.03
N ILE A 218 -8.09 7.37 -5.41
CA ILE A 218 -7.84 7.26 -3.96
C ILE A 218 -6.48 7.88 -3.61
N SER A 219 -5.45 7.60 -4.40
CA SER A 219 -4.13 8.18 -4.19
C SER A 219 -4.17 9.71 -4.26
N PHE A 220 -4.86 10.26 -5.27
CA PHE A 220 -5.01 11.70 -5.43
C PHE A 220 -5.76 12.33 -4.26
N ILE A 221 -6.89 11.75 -3.85
CA ILE A 221 -7.70 12.24 -2.70
C ILE A 221 -6.86 12.22 -1.41
N GLY A 222 -6.13 11.14 -1.15
CA GLY A 222 -5.28 11.03 0.04
C GLY A 222 -4.14 12.05 0.04
N LEU A 223 -3.46 12.23 -1.09
CA LEU A 223 -2.36 13.20 -1.20
C LEU A 223 -2.86 14.64 -1.14
N TYR A 224 -3.98 14.94 -1.79
CA TYR A 224 -4.60 16.27 -1.75
C TYR A 224 -5.08 16.60 -0.33
N GLY A 225 -5.74 15.64 0.35
CA GLY A 225 -6.12 15.79 1.75
C GLY A 225 -4.92 16.02 2.66
N THR A 226 -3.82 15.29 2.46
CA THR A 226 -2.57 15.50 3.19
C THR A 226 -2.04 16.92 2.97
N HIS A 227 -2.04 17.40 1.73
CA HIS A 227 -1.59 18.75 1.39
C HIS A 227 -2.43 19.84 2.10
N LEU A 228 -3.76 19.69 2.12
CA LEU A 228 -4.66 20.64 2.82
C LEU A 228 -4.40 20.65 4.34
N VAL A 229 -4.25 19.48 4.96
CA VAL A 229 -3.96 19.39 6.40
C VAL A 229 -2.62 20.07 6.75
N LEU A 230 -1.61 19.95 5.89
CA LEU A 230 -0.33 20.62 6.11
C LEU A 230 -0.42 22.14 5.93
N GLN A 231 -1.26 22.63 5.01
CA GLN A 231 -1.51 24.06 4.85
C GLN A 231 -2.23 24.67 6.05
N GLU A 232 -3.18 23.95 6.64
CA GLU A 232 -3.95 24.44 7.80
C GLU A 232 -3.08 24.49 9.08
N LYS A 233 -2.05 23.65 9.17
CA LYS A 233 -1.14 23.61 10.32
C LYS A 233 0.00 24.64 10.28
N ASN A 234 0.13 25.40 9.20
CA ASN A 234 1.13 26.44 9.01
C ASN A 234 0.51 27.82 9.23
#